data_52dee428346a854050a75ae0eef874af
#
_entry.id   52dee428346a854050a75ae0eef874af
#
_cell.length_a   1.000
_cell.length_b   1.000
_cell.length_c   1.000
_cell.angle_alpha   90.00
_cell.angle_beta   90.00
_cell.angle_gamma   90.00
#
_symmetry.space_group_name_H-M   'P 1'
#
loop_
_entity.id
_entity.type
_entity.pdbx_description
1 polymer ?
#
loop_
_entity_poly.entity_id
_entity_poly.type
_entity_poly.pdbx_seq_one_letter_code
_entity_poly.pdbx_strand_id
1 'polypeptide(L)'
;MLQWISALPDNVVNNIFTTINTLICGLIVAFFTSTFLKKKEERTRIAGVIVEKRINSEQDILHYLEQELFKMEMTIENSSKYDVGMVHLLEAYGLPDPYHGQIQYARVFQNRKQFDQFFHGLEDKYAFHKLWLDTKVREHLAFMLIYFGYFNTIPLMVKRIPLPVGQELTDEEMETVCNQILFILGASFDGEMNQLMSELDERIVDSVYKLDLNRPKKSMMRKNMDNMDMKYCMKRLSTRTVLGKSQENIFRLIMDIVYKEKNIDESKMSDQEYDDFIKSAAPKVYDEIKSDIEAFDQKLQQFAKDNGIKKGKLSEGDLPDEGYSITLRELLEGKEPISNTERKKRRGQ
;
A
#
# COMPACT_ATOMS: atom_id res chain seq x y z
N MET A 1 19.05 70.88 -38.28
CA MET A 1 17.74 70.35 -38.64
C MET A 1 16.58 70.81 -37.73
N LEU A 2 16.82 71.54 -36.65
CA LEU A 2 15.77 72.03 -35.74
C LEU A 2 15.40 73.49 -35.86
N GLN A 3 16.11 74.26 -36.72
CA GLN A 3 15.86 75.72 -36.88
C GLN A 3 14.59 76.09 -37.65
N TRP A 4 14.00 75.19 -38.39
CA TRP A 4 12.72 75.49 -39.12
C TRP A 4 11.51 75.24 -38.21
N ILE A 5 11.65 74.50 -37.08
CA ILE A 5 10.56 74.29 -36.12
C ILE A 5 10.26 75.58 -35.35
N SER A 6 11.29 76.42 -35.08
CA SER A 6 11.13 77.71 -34.40
C SER A 6 10.45 78.84 -35.26
N ALA A 7 10.25 78.59 -36.53
CA ALA A 7 9.57 79.48 -37.45
C ALA A 7 8.08 79.16 -37.68
N LEU A 8 7.58 78.08 -37.05
CA LEU A 8 6.20 77.64 -37.15
C LEU A 8 5.33 78.34 -36.06
N PRO A 9 4.09 78.64 -36.31
CA PRO A 9 3.16 79.15 -35.29
C PRO A 9 3.02 78.12 -34.13
N ASP A 10 2.94 78.62 -32.88
CA ASP A 10 2.89 77.78 -31.67
C ASP A 10 1.77 76.74 -31.71
N ASN A 11 0.62 77.06 -32.33
CA ASN A 11 -0.48 76.10 -32.50
C ASN A 11 -0.11 74.93 -33.38
N VAL A 12 0.75 75.16 -34.43
CA VAL A 12 1.20 74.07 -35.32
C VAL A 12 2.23 73.20 -34.62
N VAL A 13 3.12 73.78 -33.84
CA VAL A 13 4.11 73.07 -33.03
C VAL A 13 3.43 72.20 -31.96
N ASN A 14 2.43 72.78 -31.24
CA ASN A 14 1.66 72.05 -30.26
C ASN A 14 0.83 70.92 -30.87
N ASN A 15 0.23 71.10 -32.04
CA ASN A 15 -0.49 70.04 -32.74
C ASN A 15 0.44 68.92 -33.20
N ILE A 16 1.65 69.21 -33.67
CA ILE A 16 2.66 68.23 -34.04
C ILE A 16 3.10 67.41 -32.80
N PHE A 17 3.42 68.10 -31.69
CA PHE A 17 3.79 67.40 -30.43
C PHE A 17 2.65 66.54 -29.87
N THR A 18 1.40 67.07 -29.92
CA THR A 18 0.24 66.28 -29.48
C THR A 18 0.04 65.02 -30.34
N THR A 19 0.19 65.14 -31.66
CA THR A 19 0.03 64.06 -32.62
C THR A 19 1.15 62.99 -32.41
N ILE A 20 2.41 63.43 -32.25
CA ILE A 20 3.54 62.55 -31.98
C ILE A 20 3.34 61.85 -30.66
N ASN A 21 2.92 62.59 -29.61
CA ASN A 21 2.69 61.95 -28.28
C ASN A 21 1.55 60.90 -28.31
N THR A 22 0.46 61.21 -29.00
CA THR A 22 -0.66 60.30 -29.23
C THR A 22 -0.22 59.05 -30.00
N LEU A 23 0.62 59.22 -31.02
CA LEU A 23 1.16 58.13 -31.80
C LEU A 23 2.10 57.23 -30.94
N ILE A 24 2.98 57.82 -30.15
CA ILE A 24 3.86 57.12 -29.23
C ILE A 24 3.04 56.39 -28.17
N CYS A 25 2.07 57.03 -27.54
CA CYS A 25 1.17 56.40 -26.58
C CYS A 25 0.38 55.24 -27.22
N GLY A 26 -0.14 55.45 -28.44
CA GLY A 26 -0.82 54.40 -29.19
C GLY A 26 0.07 53.20 -29.50
N LEU A 27 1.33 53.40 -29.89
CA LEU A 27 2.29 52.36 -30.12
C LEU A 27 2.65 51.61 -28.83
N ILE A 28 2.84 52.33 -27.73
CA ILE A 28 3.12 51.73 -26.43
C ILE A 28 1.92 50.87 -25.99
N VAL A 29 0.72 51.37 -26.04
CA VAL A 29 -0.50 50.63 -25.71
C VAL A 29 -0.67 49.42 -26.63
N ALA A 30 -0.50 49.59 -27.95
CA ALA A 30 -0.56 48.44 -28.88
C ALA A 30 0.50 47.39 -28.61
N PHE A 31 1.72 47.78 -28.28
CA PHE A 31 2.81 46.84 -27.91
C PHE A 31 2.48 46.11 -26.59
N PHE A 32 2.02 46.83 -25.56
CA PHE A 32 1.61 46.21 -24.31
C PHE A 32 0.42 45.26 -24.51
N THR A 33 -0.60 45.71 -25.23
CA THR A 33 -1.78 44.90 -25.53
C THR A 33 -1.40 43.62 -26.31
N SER A 34 -0.60 43.79 -27.37
CA SER A 34 -0.19 42.68 -28.22
C SER A 34 0.69 41.67 -27.49
N THR A 35 1.63 42.12 -26.64
CA THR A 35 2.56 41.23 -25.98
C THR A 35 2.00 40.63 -24.67
N PHE A 36 1.33 41.45 -23.86
CA PHE A 36 0.83 40.97 -22.56
C PHE A 36 -0.50 40.22 -22.65
N LEU A 37 -1.48 40.79 -23.41
CA LEU A 37 -2.78 40.13 -23.56
C LEU A 37 -2.68 38.81 -24.33
N LYS A 38 -1.96 38.78 -25.43
CA LYS A 38 -1.75 37.54 -26.20
C LYS A 38 -1.06 36.47 -25.36
N LYS A 39 -0.02 36.82 -24.59
CA LYS A 39 0.62 35.87 -23.67
C LYS A 39 -0.33 35.40 -22.57
N LYS A 40 -1.20 36.26 -22.08
CA LYS A 40 -2.19 35.87 -21.06
C LYS A 40 -3.27 34.99 -21.66
N GLU A 41 -3.80 35.30 -22.83
CA GLU A 41 -4.76 34.47 -23.55
C GLU A 41 -4.18 33.09 -23.89
N GLU A 42 -2.95 33.03 -24.39
CA GLU A 42 -2.27 31.76 -24.69
C GLU A 42 -2.05 30.92 -23.43
N ARG A 43 -1.63 31.54 -22.31
CA ARG A 43 -1.54 30.88 -21.04
C ARG A 43 -2.87 30.31 -20.55
N THR A 44 -3.95 31.10 -20.68
CA THR A 44 -5.29 30.66 -20.29
C THR A 44 -5.77 29.53 -21.17
N ARG A 45 -5.51 29.58 -22.49
CA ARG A 45 -5.84 28.46 -23.40
C ARG A 45 -5.07 27.21 -23.10
N ILE A 46 -3.75 27.30 -22.84
CA ILE A 46 -2.91 26.17 -22.46
C ILE A 46 -3.37 25.58 -21.12
N ALA A 47 -3.69 26.45 -20.16
CA ALA A 47 -4.22 26.02 -18.87
C ALA A 47 -5.54 25.25 -19.04
N GLY A 48 -6.45 25.72 -19.89
CA GLY A 48 -7.69 25.01 -20.20
C GLY A 48 -7.46 23.62 -20.78
N VAL A 49 -6.54 23.49 -21.73
CA VAL A 49 -6.18 22.17 -22.30
C VAL A 49 -5.56 21.24 -21.24
N ILE A 50 -4.72 21.76 -20.35
CA ILE A 50 -4.13 20.97 -19.28
C ILE A 50 -5.20 20.46 -18.30
N VAL A 51 -6.14 21.35 -17.93
CA VAL A 51 -7.26 21.01 -17.05
C VAL A 51 -8.16 19.96 -17.67
N GLU A 52 -8.54 20.13 -18.93
CA GLU A 52 -9.33 19.15 -19.66
C GLU A 52 -8.65 17.79 -19.72
N LYS A 53 -7.34 17.75 -20.04
CA LYS A 53 -6.56 16.52 -20.05
C LYS A 53 -6.49 15.87 -18.67
N ARG A 54 -6.36 16.67 -17.60
CA ARG A 54 -6.37 16.18 -16.22
C ARG A 54 -7.70 15.50 -15.89
N ILE A 55 -8.80 16.23 -16.07
CA ILE A 55 -10.15 15.72 -15.76
C ILE A 55 -10.42 14.44 -16.52
N ASN A 56 -10.16 14.41 -17.83
CA ASN A 56 -10.36 13.22 -18.66
C ASN A 56 -9.49 12.04 -18.19
N SER A 57 -8.25 12.31 -17.77
CA SER A 57 -7.34 11.26 -17.26
C SER A 57 -7.79 10.70 -15.91
N GLU A 58 -8.23 11.56 -15.01
CA GLU A 58 -8.72 11.17 -13.68
C GLU A 58 -10.04 10.40 -13.80
N GLN A 59 -10.95 10.84 -14.68
CA GLN A 59 -12.20 10.15 -14.97
C GLN A 59 -11.98 8.77 -15.63
N ASP A 60 -11.05 8.65 -16.57
CA ASP A 60 -10.77 7.38 -17.24
C ASP A 60 -10.24 6.32 -16.25
N ILE A 61 -9.37 6.72 -15.32
CA ILE A 61 -8.87 5.81 -14.28
C ILE A 61 -9.96 5.46 -13.27
N LEU A 62 -10.72 6.45 -12.80
CA LEU A 62 -11.81 6.21 -11.85
C LEU A 62 -12.84 5.26 -12.46
N HIS A 63 -13.26 5.52 -13.69
CA HIS A 63 -14.21 4.67 -14.40
C HIS A 63 -13.70 3.23 -14.58
N TYR A 64 -12.41 3.07 -14.89
CA TYR A 64 -11.78 1.74 -14.97
C TYR A 64 -11.86 1.01 -13.62
N LEU A 65 -11.46 1.68 -12.54
CA LEU A 65 -11.51 1.10 -11.20
C LEU A 65 -12.94 0.76 -10.78
N GLU A 66 -13.89 1.65 -11.01
CA GLU A 66 -15.32 1.41 -10.74
C GLU A 66 -15.83 0.21 -11.52
N GLN A 67 -15.54 0.14 -12.83
CA GLN A 67 -15.99 -0.98 -13.66
C GLN A 67 -15.44 -2.32 -13.19
N GLU A 68 -14.20 -2.38 -12.76
CA GLU A 68 -13.57 -3.64 -12.38
C GLU A 68 -13.85 -4.03 -10.92
N LEU A 69 -13.82 -3.09 -9.99
CA LEU A 69 -14.01 -3.37 -8.56
C LEU A 69 -15.48 -3.46 -8.14
N PHE A 70 -16.40 -2.74 -8.81
CA PHE A 70 -17.83 -2.81 -8.48
C PHE A 70 -18.60 -3.90 -9.26
N LYS A 71 -17.94 -4.69 -10.10
CA LYS A 71 -18.52 -5.94 -10.60
C LYS A 71 -18.51 -6.97 -9.47
N MET A 72 -19.50 -6.87 -8.59
CA MET A 72 -19.64 -7.77 -7.45
C MET A 72 -20.30 -9.07 -7.86
N GLU A 73 -19.80 -10.19 -7.36
CA GLU A 73 -20.53 -11.45 -7.34
C GLU A 73 -20.99 -11.74 -5.90
N MET A 74 -22.26 -12.07 -5.78
CA MET A 74 -22.85 -12.56 -4.54
C MET A 74 -23.07 -14.05 -4.69
N THR A 75 -22.61 -14.86 -3.75
CA THR A 75 -22.97 -16.27 -3.68
C THR A 75 -24.38 -16.38 -3.12
N ILE A 76 -25.39 -16.50 -3.99
CA ILE A 76 -26.81 -16.51 -3.61
C ILE A 76 -27.28 -17.90 -3.15
N GLU A 77 -26.66 -18.98 -3.60
CA GLU A 77 -27.04 -20.36 -3.26
C GLU A 77 -26.34 -20.84 -1.99
N ASN A 78 -27.10 -20.97 -0.89
CA ASN A 78 -26.65 -21.37 0.45
C ASN A 78 -25.78 -20.33 1.21
N SER A 79 -26.05 -19.05 1.00
CA SER A 79 -25.34 -17.94 1.63
C SER A 79 -25.13 -18.13 3.13
N SER A 80 -26.14 -18.58 3.90
CA SER A 80 -26.06 -18.68 5.35
C SER A 80 -25.01 -19.66 5.89
N LYS A 81 -24.73 -20.76 5.18
CA LYS A 81 -23.69 -21.72 5.62
C LYS A 81 -22.30 -21.30 5.19
N TYR A 82 -22.18 -20.71 3.99
CA TYR A 82 -20.92 -20.16 3.51
C TYR A 82 -20.52 -18.92 4.28
N ASP A 83 -21.47 -18.03 4.57
CA ASP A 83 -21.24 -16.81 5.31
C ASP A 83 -20.74 -17.09 6.71
N VAL A 84 -21.39 -18.00 7.44
CA VAL A 84 -20.97 -18.41 8.80
C VAL A 84 -19.60 -19.09 8.76
N GLY A 85 -19.37 -19.99 7.81
CA GLY A 85 -18.09 -20.68 7.66
C GLY A 85 -16.93 -19.73 7.32
N MET A 86 -17.17 -18.75 6.46
CA MET A 86 -16.18 -17.73 6.10
C MET A 86 -15.89 -16.80 7.27
N VAL A 87 -16.93 -16.31 7.97
CA VAL A 87 -16.76 -15.46 9.16
C VAL A 87 -15.92 -16.19 10.22
N HIS A 88 -16.26 -17.45 10.55
CA HIS A 88 -15.46 -18.22 11.49
C HIS A 88 -14.03 -18.44 11.05
N LEU A 89 -13.80 -18.64 9.75
CA LEU A 89 -12.44 -18.77 9.22
C LEU A 89 -11.68 -17.45 9.37
N LEU A 90 -12.29 -16.33 9.02
CA LEU A 90 -11.65 -15.02 9.13
C LEU A 90 -11.36 -14.65 10.59
N GLU A 91 -12.33 -14.90 11.50
CA GLU A 91 -12.13 -14.72 12.94
C GLU A 91 -10.98 -15.57 13.48
N ALA A 92 -10.88 -16.84 13.07
CA ALA A 92 -9.82 -17.75 13.50
C ALA A 92 -8.41 -17.25 13.14
N TYR A 93 -8.29 -16.54 12.02
CA TYR A 93 -7.03 -15.91 11.59
C TYR A 93 -6.91 -14.44 12.00
N GLY A 94 -7.90 -13.87 12.70
CA GLY A 94 -7.91 -12.45 13.06
C GLY A 94 -7.90 -11.52 11.84
N LEU A 95 -8.52 -11.95 10.75
CA LEU A 95 -8.73 -11.17 9.53
C LEU A 95 -10.04 -10.37 9.63
N PRO A 96 -10.19 -9.25 8.90
CA PRO A 96 -11.42 -8.49 8.90
C PRO A 96 -12.61 -9.32 8.41
N ASP A 97 -13.74 -9.17 9.07
CA ASP A 97 -14.98 -9.78 8.62
C ASP A 97 -15.52 -9.10 7.36
N PRO A 98 -16.18 -9.86 6.46
CA PRO A 98 -16.87 -9.29 5.33
C PRO A 98 -17.94 -8.30 5.80
N TYR A 99 -18.09 -7.22 5.05
CA TYR A 99 -19.01 -6.15 5.42
C TYR A 99 -20.47 -6.67 5.45
N HIS A 100 -21.18 -6.43 6.57
CA HIS A 100 -22.60 -6.80 6.80
C HIS A 100 -22.97 -8.29 6.77
N GLY A 101 -22.04 -9.20 7.03
CA GLY A 101 -22.36 -10.64 7.09
C GLY A 101 -22.78 -11.24 5.73
N GLN A 102 -22.58 -10.52 4.65
CA GLN A 102 -22.76 -11.00 3.29
C GLN A 102 -21.38 -11.06 2.62
N ILE A 103 -21.06 -12.20 2.03
CA ILE A 103 -19.83 -12.34 1.26
C ILE A 103 -20.05 -11.64 -0.08
N GLN A 104 -19.55 -10.39 -0.13
CA GLN A 104 -19.42 -9.64 -1.36
C GLN A 104 -17.93 -9.60 -1.71
N TYR A 105 -17.60 -9.86 -2.94
CA TYR A 105 -16.23 -9.73 -3.43
C TYR A 105 -16.24 -9.17 -4.84
N ALA A 106 -15.28 -8.33 -5.13
CA ALA A 106 -15.11 -7.87 -6.50
C ALA A 106 -14.71 -9.05 -7.40
N ARG A 107 -15.33 -9.14 -8.58
CA ARG A 107 -15.12 -10.25 -9.55
C ARG A 107 -13.63 -10.47 -9.87
N VAL A 108 -12.82 -9.43 -9.82
CA VAL A 108 -11.38 -9.51 -10.05
C VAL A 108 -10.65 -10.44 -9.10
N PHE A 109 -11.22 -10.72 -7.91
CA PHE A 109 -10.65 -11.66 -6.93
C PHE A 109 -11.14 -13.09 -7.09
N GLN A 110 -11.99 -13.39 -8.09
CA GLN A 110 -12.51 -14.72 -8.32
C GLN A 110 -11.42 -15.72 -8.72
N ASN A 111 -10.45 -15.26 -9.51
CA ASN A 111 -9.31 -16.07 -9.90
C ASN A 111 -8.11 -15.20 -10.26
N ARG A 112 -6.93 -15.81 -10.22
CA ARG A 112 -5.66 -15.15 -10.49
C ARG A 112 -5.62 -14.47 -11.86
N LYS A 113 -6.14 -15.11 -12.90
CA LYS A 113 -6.11 -14.57 -14.26
C LYS A 113 -6.88 -13.26 -14.38
N GLN A 114 -8.05 -13.16 -13.75
CA GLN A 114 -8.83 -11.93 -13.71
C GLN A 114 -8.13 -10.85 -12.91
N PHE A 115 -7.53 -11.21 -11.77
CA PHE A 115 -6.77 -10.29 -10.97
C PHE A 115 -5.53 -9.74 -11.70
N ASP A 116 -4.76 -10.60 -12.37
CA ASP A 116 -3.60 -10.20 -13.17
C ASP A 116 -4.01 -9.23 -14.30
N GLN A 117 -5.11 -9.50 -14.98
CA GLN A 117 -5.65 -8.61 -16.03
C GLN A 117 -6.05 -7.25 -15.46
N PHE A 118 -6.74 -7.24 -14.34
CA PHE A 118 -7.09 -6.00 -13.64
C PHE A 118 -5.85 -5.23 -13.21
N PHE A 119 -4.91 -5.89 -12.56
CA PHE A 119 -3.72 -5.23 -12.04
C PHE A 119 -2.86 -4.62 -13.15
N HIS A 120 -2.59 -5.36 -14.21
CA HIS A 120 -1.86 -4.84 -15.38
C HIS A 120 -2.64 -3.71 -16.09
N GLY A 121 -3.96 -3.83 -16.23
CA GLY A 121 -4.78 -2.74 -16.76
C GLY A 121 -4.67 -1.46 -15.93
N LEU A 122 -4.64 -1.57 -14.61
CA LEU A 122 -4.43 -0.43 -13.71
C LEU A 122 -3.02 0.17 -13.85
N GLU A 123 -1.99 -0.67 -13.96
CA GLU A 123 -0.60 -0.22 -14.20
C GLU A 123 -0.49 0.55 -15.52
N ASP A 124 -1.09 0.04 -16.59
CA ASP A 124 -1.08 0.66 -17.91
C ASP A 124 -1.81 2.01 -17.89
N LYS A 125 -3.00 2.06 -17.29
CA LYS A 125 -3.77 3.30 -17.12
C LYS A 125 -2.97 4.34 -16.32
N TYR A 126 -2.39 3.95 -15.20
CA TYR A 126 -1.54 4.83 -14.40
C TYR A 126 -0.33 5.31 -15.19
N ALA A 127 0.39 4.43 -15.87
CA ALA A 127 1.57 4.78 -16.67
C ALA A 127 1.24 5.77 -17.79
N PHE A 128 0.09 5.59 -18.45
CA PHE A 128 -0.37 6.45 -19.54
C PHE A 128 -0.78 7.85 -19.03
N HIS A 129 -1.50 7.91 -17.93
CA HIS A 129 -2.10 9.16 -17.43
C HIS A 129 -1.27 9.92 -16.39
N LYS A 130 -0.25 9.30 -15.77
CA LYS A 130 0.51 9.86 -14.63
C LYS A 130 1.05 11.29 -14.81
N LEU A 131 1.27 11.72 -16.05
CA LEU A 131 1.76 13.09 -16.35
C LEU A 131 0.66 14.14 -16.22
N TRP A 132 -0.59 13.75 -16.38
CA TRP A 132 -1.75 14.63 -16.38
C TRP A 132 -2.46 14.67 -15.03
N LEU A 133 -2.26 13.67 -14.18
CA LEU A 133 -2.89 13.57 -12.88
C LEU A 133 -2.43 14.69 -11.93
N ASP A 134 -3.34 15.13 -11.08
CA ASP A 134 -2.97 15.94 -9.92
C ASP A 134 -1.99 15.18 -9.02
N THR A 135 -1.15 15.90 -8.30
CA THR A 135 -0.11 15.27 -7.44
C THR A 135 -0.73 14.37 -6.38
N LYS A 136 -1.83 14.81 -5.75
CA LYS A 136 -2.48 14.02 -4.68
C LYS A 136 -3.20 12.80 -5.22
N VAL A 137 -3.83 12.91 -6.39
CA VAL A 137 -4.47 11.80 -7.11
C VAL A 137 -3.41 10.79 -7.52
N ARG A 138 -2.32 11.26 -8.10
CA ARG A 138 -1.18 10.41 -8.50
C ARG A 138 -0.55 9.66 -7.33
N GLU A 139 -0.33 10.32 -6.20
CA GLU A 139 0.20 9.70 -4.97
C GLU A 139 -0.75 8.62 -4.43
N HIS A 140 -2.05 8.88 -4.48
CA HIS A 140 -3.04 7.91 -4.01
C HIS A 140 -3.13 6.70 -4.95
N LEU A 141 -3.14 6.92 -6.26
CA LEU A 141 -3.11 5.82 -7.24
C LEU A 141 -1.82 4.99 -7.15
N ALA A 142 -0.67 5.64 -6.94
CA ALA A 142 0.58 4.91 -6.68
C ALA A 142 0.49 4.05 -5.41
N PHE A 143 -0.19 4.55 -4.38
CA PHE A 143 -0.46 3.76 -3.18
C PHE A 143 -1.43 2.59 -3.46
N MET A 144 -2.50 2.80 -4.22
CA MET A 144 -3.42 1.73 -4.62
C MET A 144 -2.72 0.64 -5.44
N LEU A 145 -1.81 1.01 -6.36
CA LEU A 145 -0.97 0.05 -7.08
C LEU A 145 -0.13 -0.82 -6.15
N ILE A 146 0.44 -0.24 -5.08
CA ILE A 146 1.19 -1.00 -4.08
C ILE A 146 0.26 -1.88 -3.25
N TYR A 147 -0.91 -1.38 -2.90
CA TYR A 147 -1.93 -2.13 -2.18
C TYR A 147 -2.38 -3.36 -2.98
N PHE A 148 -2.77 -3.19 -4.23
CA PHE A 148 -3.13 -4.31 -5.11
C PHE A 148 -1.91 -5.19 -5.47
N GLY A 149 -0.73 -4.59 -5.59
CA GLY A 149 0.52 -5.30 -5.78
C GLY A 149 0.81 -6.33 -4.68
N TYR A 150 0.33 -6.11 -3.45
CA TYR A 150 0.42 -7.11 -2.38
C TYR A 150 -0.31 -8.40 -2.77
N PHE A 151 -1.53 -8.32 -3.29
CA PHE A 151 -2.28 -9.51 -3.76
C PHE A 151 -1.56 -10.19 -4.93
N ASN A 152 -0.89 -9.43 -5.79
CA ASN A 152 -0.09 -10.01 -6.88
C ASN A 152 1.14 -10.78 -6.38
N THR A 153 1.56 -10.59 -5.11
CA THR A 153 2.67 -11.37 -4.51
C THR A 153 2.24 -12.73 -3.95
N ILE A 154 0.93 -13.02 -3.88
CA ILE A 154 0.41 -14.29 -3.32
C ILE A 154 1.10 -15.53 -3.90
N PRO A 155 1.29 -15.67 -5.23
CA PRO A 155 1.97 -16.84 -5.78
C PRO A 155 3.41 -16.99 -5.29
N LEU A 156 4.10 -15.86 -5.05
CA LEU A 156 5.45 -15.86 -4.48
C LEU A 156 5.43 -16.26 -3.00
N MET A 157 4.39 -15.85 -2.27
CA MET A 157 4.21 -16.26 -0.86
C MET A 157 3.94 -17.76 -0.77
N VAL A 158 3.03 -18.29 -1.60
CA VAL A 158 2.72 -19.73 -1.68
C VAL A 158 3.97 -20.55 -1.98
N LYS A 159 4.78 -20.11 -2.96
CA LYS A 159 6.06 -20.80 -3.28
C LYS A 159 7.11 -20.77 -2.16
N ARG A 160 6.96 -19.88 -1.19
CA ARG A 160 7.87 -19.79 -0.03
C ARG A 160 7.41 -20.59 1.16
N ILE A 161 6.20 -21.16 1.11
CA ILE A 161 5.74 -22.04 2.17
C ILE A 161 6.64 -23.28 2.17
N PRO A 162 7.24 -23.61 3.33
CA PRO A 162 8.05 -24.80 3.44
C PRO A 162 7.18 -26.06 3.26
N LEU A 163 7.64 -26.97 2.43
CA LEU A 163 6.99 -28.26 2.20
C LEU A 163 8.00 -29.38 2.44
N PRO A 164 7.54 -30.56 2.91
CA PRO A 164 8.40 -31.72 3.05
C PRO A 164 9.10 -32.07 1.72
N VAL A 165 10.29 -32.65 1.83
CA VAL A 165 11.09 -33.04 0.66
C VAL A 165 10.28 -33.94 -0.26
N GLY A 166 10.16 -33.56 -1.52
CA GLY A 166 9.40 -34.30 -2.54
C GLY A 166 7.90 -33.97 -2.62
N GLN A 167 7.42 -33.02 -1.83
CA GLN A 167 6.02 -32.57 -1.86
C GLN A 167 5.90 -31.14 -2.46
N GLU A 168 6.34 -30.96 -3.68
CA GLU A 168 6.13 -29.69 -4.37
C GLU A 168 4.67 -29.55 -4.82
N LEU A 169 4.17 -28.29 -4.86
CA LEU A 169 2.87 -27.98 -5.45
C LEU A 169 2.97 -28.12 -6.97
N THR A 170 2.03 -28.85 -7.56
CA THR A 170 1.84 -28.85 -9.01
C THR A 170 1.29 -27.50 -9.48
N ASP A 171 1.37 -27.19 -10.78
CA ASP A 171 0.84 -25.93 -11.30
C ASP A 171 -0.68 -25.80 -11.09
N GLU A 172 -1.43 -26.92 -11.17
CA GLU A 172 -2.88 -26.95 -10.91
C GLU A 172 -3.20 -26.68 -9.42
N GLU A 173 -2.48 -27.33 -8.50
CA GLU A 173 -2.61 -27.10 -7.06
C GLU A 173 -2.24 -25.66 -6.70
N MET A 174 -1.17 -25.13 -7.31
CA MET A 174 -0.74 -23.75 -7.13
C MET A 174 -1.82 -22.77 -7.57
N GLU A 175 -2.44 -23.00 -8.74
CA GLU A 175 -3.53 -22.16 -9.23
C GLU A 175 -4.75 -22.24 -8.30
N THR A 176 -5.14 -23.43 -7.88
CA THR A 176 -6.26 -23.66 -6.96
C THR A 176 -6.06 -22.93 -5.64
N VAL A 177 -4.89 -23.10 -5.02
CA VAL A 177 -4.50 -22.44 -3.76
C VAL A 177 -4.51 -20.92 -3.92
N CYS A 178 -3.89 -20.40 -4.98
CA CYS A 178 -3.86 -18.96 -5.23
C CYS A 178 -5.26 -18.37 -5.44
N ASN A 179 -6.14 -19.07 -6.18
CA ASN A 179 -7.51 -18.63 -6.40
C ASN A 179 -8.31 -18.60 -5.10
N GLN A 180 -8.17 -19.61 -4.26
CA GLN A 180 -8.82 -19.67 -2.95
C GLN A 180 -8.35 -18.55 -2.02
N ILE A 181 -7.05 -18.29 -1.96
CA ILE A 181 -6.48 -17.21 -1.15
C ILE A 181 -6.97 -15.85 -1.65
N LEU A 182 -6.91 -15.61 -2.96
CA LEU A 182 -7.40 -14.36 -3.57
C LEU A 182 -8.87 -14.12 -3.24
N PHE A 183 -9.71 -15.14 -3.34
CA PHE A 183 -11.13 -15.05 -3.01
C PHE A 183 -11.34 -14.65 -1.54
N ILE A 184 -10.68 -15.35 -0.61
CA ILE A 184 -10.80 -15.09 0.83
C ILE A 184 -10.34 -13.68 1.18
N LEU A 185 -9.17 -13.28 0.68
CA LEU A 185 -8.62 -11.94 0.96
C LEU A 185 -9.44 -10.85 0.26
N GLY A 186 -9.92 -11.08 -0.97
CA GLY A 186 -10.79 -10.14 -1.67
C GLY A 186 -12.07 -9.85 -0.89
N ALA A 187 -12.70 -10.87 -0.34
CA ALA A 187 -13.89 -10.72 0.51
C ALA A 187 -13.57 -10.03 1.85
N SER A 188 -12.47 -10.43 2.49
CA SER A 188 -12.07 -9.88 3.80
C SER A 188 -11.71 -8.39 3.73
N PHE A 189 -11.02 -7.96 2.69
CA PHE A 189 -10.53 -6.58 2.55
C PHE A 189 -11.42 -5.70 1.66
N ASP A 190 -12.61 -6.15 1.28
CA ASP A 190 -13.54 -5.37 0.43
C ASP A 190 -13.86 -4.00 1.05
N GLY A 191 -14.13 -3.94 2.34
CA GLY A 191 -14.39 -2.68 3.06
C GLY A 191 -13.23 -1.70 3.00
N GLU A 192 -11.98 -2.17 3.10
CA GLU A 192 -10.79 -1.32 2.96
C GLU A 192 -10.60 -0.83 1.52
N MET A 193 -10.88 -1.68 0.53
CA MET A 193 -10.84 -1.29 -0.89
C MET A 193 -11.87 -0.21 -1.21
N ASN A 194 -13.09 -0.35 -0.68
CA ASN A 194 -14.14 0.67 -0.82
C ASN A 194 -13.72 2.00 -0.17
N GLN A 195 -13.05 1.97 0.97
CA GLN A 195 -12.49 3.19 1.58
C GLN A 195 -11.42 3.83 0.68
N LEU A 196 -10.53 3.04 0.09
CA LEU A 196 -9.50 3.56 -0.83
C LEU A 196 -10.13 4.19 -2.09
N MET A 197 -11.22 3.62 -2.60
CA MET A 197 -11.98 4.21 -3.71
C MET A 197 -12.63 5.54 -3.33
N SER A 198 -13.24 5.61 -2.14
CA SER A 198 -13.83 6.85 -1.64
C SER A 198 -12.78 7.94 -1.44
N GLU A 199 -11.60 7.60 -0.91
CA GLU A 199 -10.48 8.55 -0.79
C GLU A 199 -9.97 9.02 -2.17
N LEU A 200 -10.02 8.16 -3.19
CA LEU A 200 -9.65 8.55 -4.56
C LEU A 200 -10.64 9.55 -5.13
N ASP A 201 -11.93 9.27 -4.99
CA ASP A 201 -13.01 10.14 -5.46
C ASP A 201 -12.91 11.54 -4.82
N GLU A 202 -12.74 11.62 -3.49
CA GLU A 202 -12.52 12.89 -2.79
C GLU A 202 -11.33 13.68 -3.34
N ARG A 203 -10.23 12.99 -3.68
CA ARG A 203 -9.02 13.63 -4.22
C ARG A 203 -9.24 14.14 -5.64
N ILE A 204 -10.01 13.41 -6.46
CA ILE A 204 -10.38 13.81 -7.80
C ILE A 204 -11.28 15.06 -7.74
N VAL A 205 -12.31 15.03 -6.88
CA VAL A 205 -13.18 16.18 -6.64
C VAL A 205 -12.35 17.38 -6.18
N ASP A 206 -11.47 17.20 -5.21
CA ASP A 206 -10.56 18.26 -4.72
C ASP A 206 -9.66 18.80 -5.84
N SER A 207 -9.17 17.97 -6.74
CA SER A 207 -8.32 18.37 -7.86
C SER A 207 -9.05 19.28 -8.85
N VAL A 208 -10.34 19.00 -9.07
CA VAL A 208 -11.21 19.80 -9.97
C VAL A 208 -11.55 21.14 -9.35
N TYR A 209 -11.90 21.20 -8.07
CA TYR A 209 -12.31 22.45 -7.41
C TYR A 209 -11.13 23.32 -6.97
N LYS A 210 -9.97 22.74 -6.69
CA LYS A 210 -8.74 23.44 -6.25
C LYS A 210 -7.72 23.55 -7.38
N LEU A 211 -8.15 23.91 -8.59
CA LEU A 211 -7.29 24.02 -9.77
C LEU A 211 -6.06 24.88 -9.49
N ASP A 212 -4.98 24.25 -9.05
CA ASP A 212 -3.67 24.90 -8.98
C ASP A 212 -2.99 24.78 -10.34
N LEU A 213 -3.11 25.88 -11.11
CA LEU A 213 -2.46 26.04 -12.40
C LEU A 213 -0.97 26.38 -12.26
N ASN A 214 -0.48 26.46 -11.03
CA ASN A 214 0.94 26.72 -10.81
C ASN A 214 1.76 25.51 -11.24
N ARG A 215 2.71 25.79 -12.11
CA ARG A 215 3.69 24.80 -12.53
C ARG A 215 4.37 24.24 -11.29
N PRO A 216 4.34 22.92 -11.04
CA PRO A 216 5.07 22.37 -9.93
C PRO A 216 6.52 22.85 -10.03
N LYS A 217 7.00 23.52 -8.98
CA LYS A 217 8.39 24.00 -8.94
C LYS A 217 9.28 22.81 -9.27
N LYS A 218 10.16 22.94 -10.26
CA LYS A 218 11.18 21.95 -10.59
C LYS A 218 12.04 21.76 -9.34
N SER A 219 11.62 20.88 -8.47
CA SER A 219 12.39 20.50 -7.31
C SER A 219 13.52 19.58 -7.79
N MET A 220 14.72 19.80 -7.29
CA MET A 220 15.84 18.83 -7.37
C MET A 220 15.44 17.45 -6.78
N MET A 221 14.33 17.38 -6.09
CA MET A 221 13.71 16.16 -5.55
C MET A 221 13.18 15.18 -6.60
N ARG A 222 13.08 15.53 -7.89
CA ARG A 222 12.42 14.65 -8.87
C ARG A 222 13.09 13.28 -9.05
N LYS A 223 14.41 13.19 -8.85
CA LYS A 223 15.14 11.90 -8.84
C LYS A 223 14.97 11.12 -7.53
N ASN A 224 14.71 11.81 -6.43
CA ASN A 224 14.46 11.18 -5.13
C ASN A 224 12.97 10.91 -4.87
N MET A 225 12.06 11.55 -5.63
CA MET A 225 10.62 11.38 -5.45
C MET A 225 10.19 9.93 -5.72
N ASP A 226 10.65 9.28 -6.79
CA ASP A 226 10.24 7.91 -7.10
C ASP A 226 10.61 6.94 -5.95
N ASN A 227 11.79 7.10 -5.36
CA ASN A 227 12.22 6.27 -4.22
C ASN A 227 11.58 6.69 -2.89
N MET A 228 11.31 7.98 -2.69
CA MET A 228 10.60 8.46 -1.50
C MET A 228 9.12 8.07 -1.54
N ASP A 229 8.49 8.16 -2.70
CA ASP A 229 7.10 7.78 -2.91
C ASP A 229 6.90 6.28 -2.61
N MET A 230 7.79 5.41 -3.10
CA MET A 230 7.76 3.97 -2.80
C MET A 230 7.90 3.70 -1.31
N LYS A 231 8.90 4.28 -0.62
CA LYS A 231 9.09 4.10 0.82
C LYS A 231 7.91 4.64 1.62
N TYR A 232 7.37 5.77 1.23
CA TYR A 232 6.18 6.36 1.86
C TYR A 232 4.97 5.44 1.70
N CYS A 233 4.72 4.94 0.50
CA CYS A 233 3.61 4.04 0.21
C CYS A 233 3.76 2.70 0.96
N MET A 234 4.96 2.12 1.00
CA MET A 234 5.23 0.89 1.77
C MET A 234 5.04 1.11 3.27
N LYS A 235 5.51 2.24 3.81
CA LYS A 235 5.26 2.60 5.20
C LYS A 235 3.77 2.82 5.46
N ARG A 236 3.04 3.48 4.57
CA ARG A 236 1.60 3.66 4.68
C ARG A 236 0.87 2.32 4.66
N LEU A 237 1.25 1.41 3.76
CA LEU A 237 0.70 0.06 3.69
C LEU A 237 0.87 -0.65 5.04
N SER A 238 2.09 -0.74 5.56
CA SER A 238 2.38 -1.50 6.79
C SER A 238 1.78 -0.89 8.06
N THR A 239 1.63 0.45 8.13
CA THR A 239 1.22 1.11 9.38
C THR A 239 -0.23 1.57 9.41
N ARG A 240 -0.84 1.86 8.26
CA ARG A 240 -2.16 2.50 8.19
C ARG A 240 -3.25 1.62 7.60
N THR A 241 -2.90 0.59 6.84
CA THR A 241 -3.89 -0.33 6.28
C THR A 241 -4.11 -1.52 7.19
N VAL A 242 -5.31 -2.08 7.14
CA VAL A 242 -5.64 -3.34 7.82
C VAL A 242 -4.88 -4.48 7.14
N LEU A 243 -4.82 -4.50 5.80
CA LEU A 243 -4.03 -5.44 5.02
C LEU A 243 -2.58 -5.50 5.48
N GLY A 244 -1.93 -4.33 5.62
CA GLY A 244 -0.53 -4.26 6.05
C GLY A 244 -0.29 -4.72 7.48
N LYS A 245 -1.27 -4.53 8.38
CA LYS A 245 -1.20 -5.00 9.77
C LYS A 245 -1.50 -6.49 9.91
N SER A 246 -2.23 -7.06 8.96
CA SER A 246 -2.65 -8.47 8.98
C SER A 246 -1.68 -9.40 8.25
N GLN A 247 -0.50 -8.94 7.85
CA GLN A 247 0.46 -9.73 7.04
C GLN A 247 0.82 -11.08 7.66
N GLU A 248 1.03 -11.12 8.97
CA GLU A 248 1.35 -12.35 9.68
C GLU A 248 0.15 -13.32 9.66
N ASN A 249 -1.05 -12.81 9.89
CA ASN A 249 -2.28 -13.60 9.86
C ASN A 249 -2.57 -14.14 8.45
N ILE A 250 -2.34 -13.32 7.43
CA ILE A 250 -2.44 -13.74 6.02
C ILE A 250 -1.44 -14.84 5.72
N PHE A 251 -0.21 -14.72 6.19
CA PHE A 251 0.80 -15.75 5.99
C PHE A 251 0.41 -17.08 6.64
N ARG A 252 -0.14 -17.07 7.86
CA ARG A 252 -0.69 -18.26 8.53
C ARG A 252 -1.82 -18.88 7.73
N LEU A 253 -2.77 -18.07 7.22
CA LEU A 253 -3.85 -18.55 6.37
C LEU A 253 -3.30 -19.24 5.10
N ILE A 254 -2.32 -18.63 4.44
CA ILE A 254 -1.68 -19.20 3.24
C ILE A 254 -1.04 -20.53 3.57
N MET A 255 -0.31 -20.61 4.66
CA MET A 255 0.36 -21.82 5.12
C MET A 255 -0.64 -22.97 5.35
N ASP A 256 -1.71 -22.69 6.08
CA ASP A 256 -2.74 -23.69 6.39
C ASP A 256 -3.49 -24.17 5.13
N ILE A 257 -3.77 -23.28 4.18
CA ILE A 257 -4.40 -23.66 2.91
C ILE A 257 -3.45 -24.59 2.11
N VAL A 258 -2.16 -24.24 2.03
CA VAL A 258 -1.15 -25.03 1.33
C VAL A 258 -1.00 -26.42 1.99
N TYR A 259 -0.92 -26.49 3.32
CA TYR A 259 -0.79 -27.73 4.06
C TYR A 259 -2.02 -28.62 3.93
N LYS A 260 -3.21 -27.99 3.95
CA LYS A 260 -4.46 -28.70 3.70
C LYS A 260 -4.53 -29.29 2.29
N GLU A 261 -4.08 -28.58 1.28
CA GLU A 261 -4.00 -29.08 -0.10
C GLU A 261 -3.08 -30.29 -0.21
N LYS A 262 -1.96 -30.27 0.53
CA LYS A 262 -1.00 -31.39 0.57
C LYS A 262 -1.33 -32.45 1.62
N ASN A 263 -2.47 -32.35 2.33
CA ASN A 263 -2.83 -33.24 3.44
C ASN A 263 -1.74 -33.34 4.52
N ILE A 264 -1.02 -32.25 4.76
CA ILE A 264 -0.02 -32.15 5.81
C ILE A 264 -0.74 -31.75 7.11
N ASP A 265 -0.57 -32.57 8.14
CA ASP A 265 -1.15 -32.32 9.47
C ASP A 265 0.00 -32.15 10.48
N GLU A 266 0.36 -30.92 10.75
CA GLU A 266 1.46 -30.62 11.71
C GLU A 266 1.19 -31.18 13.11
N SER A 267 -0.08 -31.30 13.51
CA SER A 267 -0.44 -31.79 14.83
C SER A 267 -0.11 -33.30 15.03
N LYS A 268 0.14 -34.00 13.93
CA LYS A 268 0.51 -35.42 13.91
C LYS A 268 2.00 -35.67 13.77
N MET A 269 2.79 -34.60 13.53
CA MET A 269 4.23 -34.69 13.45
C MET A 269 4.82 -34.84 14.87
N SER A 270 5.76 -35.73 15.03
CA SER A 270 6.60 -35.75 16.24
C SER A 270 7.52 -34.52 16.26
N ASP A 271 7.98 -34.14 17.44
CA ASP A 271 8.90 -32.97 17.58
C ASP A 271 10.14 -33.13 16.68
N GLN A 272 10.60 -34.35 16.46
CA GLN A 272 11.76 -34.64 15.62
C GLN A 272 11.44 -34.52 14.13
N GLU A 273 10.28 -35.01 13.70
CA GLU A 273 9.81 -34.85 12.31
C GLU A 273 9.55 -33.38 11.99
N TYR A 274 9.00 -32.61 12.93
CA TYR A 274 8.79 -31.18 12.79
C TYR A 274 10.13 -30.42 12.70
N ASP A 275 11.11 -30.76 13.53
CA ASP A 275 12.46 -30.19 13.54
C ASP A 275 13.19 -30.47 12.22
N ASP A 276 13.15 -31.72 11.75
CA ASP A 276 13.70 -32.14 10.46
C ASP A 276 12.98 -31.48 9.28
N PHE A 277 11.67 -31.26 9.38
CA PHE A 277 10.85 -30.54 8.41
C PHE A 277 11.29 -29.08 8.30
N ILE A 278 11.34 -28.33 9.42
CA ILE A 278 11.78 -26.94 9.43
C ILE A 278 13.22 -26.80 8.92
N LYS A 279 14.10 -27.71 9.33
CA LYS A 279 15.50 -27.73 8.90
C LYS A 279 15.65 -27.97 7.39
N SER A 280 14.83 -28.81 6.81
CA SER A 280 14.84 -29.08 5.37
C SER A 280 14.23 -27.96 4.55
N ALA A 281 13.17 -27.34 5.06
CA ALA A 281 12.36 -26.37 4.36
C ALA A 281 12.95 -24.95 4.42
N ALA A 282 13.58 -24.59 5.54
CA ALA A 282 14.15 -23.26 5.76
C ALA A 282 15.50 -23.33 6.50
N PRO A 283 16.53 -23.93 5.90
CA PRO A 283 17.79 -24.22 6.60
C PRO A 283 18.45 -22.96 7.20
N LYS A 284 18.39 -21.83 6.52
CA LYS A 284 18.96 -20.57 7.04
C LYS A 284 18.21 -20.05 8.25
N VAL A 285 16.88 -20.10 8.22
CA VAL A 285 16.02 -19.67 9.34
C VAL A 285 16.20 -20.61 10.52
N TYR A 286 16.28 -21.91 10.25
CA TYR A 286 16.58 -22.93 11.27
C TYR A 286 17.93 -22.67 11.94
N ASP A 287 18.97 -22.41 11.16
CA ASP A 287 20.31 -22.11 11.69
C ASP A 287 20.35 -20.81 12.51
N GLU A 288 19.63 -19.79 12.09
CA GLU A 288 19.47 -18.51 12.84
C GLU A 288 18.74 -18.77 14.17
N ILE A 289 17.57 -19.41 14.14
CA ILE A 289 16.79 -19.75 15.35
C ILE A 289 17.61 -20.62 16.29
N LYS A 290 18.31 -21.63 15.76
CA LYS A 290 19.17 -22.49 16.56
C LYS A 290 20.32 -21.75 17.22
N SER A 291 20.96 -20.85 16.47
CA SER A 291 22.01 -19.97 17.00
C SER A 291 21.49 -19.06 18.11
N ASP A 292 20.29 -18.49 17.95
CA ASP A 292 19.67 -17.63 18.95
C ASP A 292 19.25 -18.41 20.20
N ILE A 293 18.73 -19.63 20.04
CA ILE A 293 18.42 -20.55 21.16
C ILE A 293 19.70 -20.92 21.91
N GLU A 294 20.75 -21.31 21.21
CA GLU A 294 22.05 -21.65 21.84
C GLU A 294 22.65 -20.45 22.57
N ALA A 295 22.58 -19.24 21.99
CA ALA A 295 23.04 -18.01 22.65
C ALA A 295 22.20 -17.66 23.89
N PHE A 296 20.89 -17.91 23.82
CA PHE A 296 19.99 -17.72 24.95
C PHE A 296 20.26 -18.74 26.07
N ASP A 297 20.45 -20.01 25.73
CA ASP A 297 20.80 -21.06 26.68
C ASP A 297 22.15 -20.79 27.37
N GLN A 298 23.14 -20.29 26.63
CA GLN A 298 24.42 -19.86 27.20
C GLN A 298 24.24 -18.71 28.20
N LYS A 299 23.42 -17.71 27.87
CA LYS A 299 23.10 -16.61 28.78
C LYS A 299 22.35 -17.10 30.02
N LEU A 300 21.41 -18.02 29.87
CA LEU A 300 20.69 -18.65 30.98
C LEU A 300 21.64 -19.48 31.87
N GLN A 301 22.54 -20.23 31.29
CA GLN A 301 23.54 -20.99 32.04
C GLN A 301 24.52 -20.07 32.81
N GLN A 302 24.94 -18.99 32.17
CA GLN A 302 25.77 -17.98 32.82
C GLN A 302 25.04 -17.32 33.99
N PHE A 303 23.78 -16.90 33.76
CA PHE A 303 22.92 -16.33 34.80
C PHE A 303 22.70 -17.31 35.97
N ALA A 304 22.42 -18.56 35.69
CA ALA A 304 22.27 -19.58 36.70
C ALA A 304 23.56 -19.77 37.53
N LYS A 305 24.73 -19.75 36.86
CA LYS A 305 26.04 -19.87 37.51
C LYS A 305 26.34 -18.63 38.39
N ASP A 306 26.06 -17.46 37.89
CA ASP A 306 26.31 -16.18 38.58
C ASP A 306 25.40 -16.03 39.82
N ASN A 307 24.22 -16.62 39.81
CA ASN A 307 23.27 -16.62 40.92
C ASN A 307 23.27 -17.92 41.75
N GLY A 308 24.23 -18.80 41.55
CA GLY A 308 24.40 -20.02 42.37
C GLY A 308 23.25 -21.07 42.16
N ILE A 309 22.51 -21.02 41.08
CA ILE A 309 21.37 -21.88 40.79
C ILE A 309 21.91 -23.21 40.26
N LYS A 310 21.66 -24.32 40.98
CA LYS A 310 22.13 -25.65 40.56
C LYS A 310 21.37 -26.15 39.33
N LYS A 311 22.12 -26.63 38.32
CA LYS A 311 21.59 -27.29 37.13
C LYS A 311 20.52 -28.32 37.48
N GLY A 312 19.31 -28.15 37.08
CA GLY A 312 18.31 -29.21 37.10
C GLY A 312 16.87 -28.83 37.40
N LYS A 313 16.60 -27.67 38.01
CA LYS A 313 15.21 -27.25 38.31
C LYS A 313 15.12 -25.74 38.38
N LEU A 314 15.17 -25.07 37.25
CA LEU A 314 14.57 -23.72 37.12
C LEU A 314 13.07 -23.93 37.00
N SER A 315 12.36 -24.01 38.13
CA SER A 315 10.93 -23.80 38.13
C SER A 315 10.68 -22.28 37.98
N GLU A 316 9.60 -21.88 37.36
CA GLU A 316 9.23 -20.46 37.23
C GLU A 316 9.10 -19.75 38.61
N GLY A 317 9.04 -20.47 39.68
CA GLY A 317 9.08 -19.99 41.06
C GLY A 317 10.48 -19.52 41.53
N ASP A 318 11.53 -19.98 40.87
CA ASP A 318 12.93 -19.69 41.25
C ASP A 318 13.51 -18.45 40.56
N LEU A 319 12.73 -17.78 39.69
CA LEU A 319 13.15 -16.54 39.06
C LEU A 319 13.12 -15.39 40.10
N PRO A 320 14.18 -14.56 40.17
CA PRO A 320 14.23 -13.44 41.09
C PRO A 320 13.04 -12.49 40.83
N ASP A 321 12.51 -11.89 41.92
CA ASP A 321 11.39 -10.94 41.83
C ASP A 321 11.75 -9.66 41.06
N GLU A 322 13.04 -9.33 41.03
CA GLU A 322 13.59 -8.23 40.23
C GLU A 322 14.15 -8.79 38.93
N GLY A 323 13.54 -8.45 37.82
CA GLY A 323 13.95 -8.85 36.48
C GLY A 323 12.79 -8.95 35.51
N TYR A 324 13.14 -9.12 34.27
CA TYR A 324 12.17 -9.33 33.19
C TYR A 324 12.31 -10.76 32.68
N SER A 325 11.21 -11.44 32.51
CA SER A 325 11.20 -12.74 31.87
C SER A 325 10.29 -12.73 30.65
N ILE A 326 10.72 -13.44 29.64
CA ILE A 326 9.95 -13.68 28.43
C ILE A 326 10.05 -15.18 28.12
N THR A 327 8.93 -15.82 27.80
CA THR A 327 8.99 -17.19 27.28
C THR A 327 9.39 -17.15 25.81
N LEU A 328 9.99 -18.25 25.31
CA LEU A 328 10.32 -18.39 23.89
C LEU A 328 9.13 -18.09 23.00
N ARG A 329 7.94 -18.56 23.41
CA ARG A 329 6.68 -18.30 22.71
C ARG A 329 6.32 -16.83 22.68
N GLU A 330 6.46 -16.14 23.79
CA GLU A 330 6.18 -14.70 23.88
C GLU A 330 7.20 -13.87 23.10
N LEU A 331 8.47 -14.31 23.04
CA LEU A 331 9.51 -13.71 22.22
C LEU A 331 9.19 -13.87 20.72
N LEU A 332 8.76 -15.05 20.31
CA LEU A 332 8.34 -15.32 18.93
C LEU A 332 7.06 -14.57 18.55
N GLU A 333 6.19 -14.31 19.53
CA GLU A 333 4.98 -13.49 19.36
C GLU A 333 5.27 -11.99 19.40
N GLY A 334 6.53 -11.56 19.49
CA GLY A 334 6.96 -10.17 19.52
C GLY A 334 6.49 -9.38 20.74
N LYS A 335 6.16 -10.08 21.84
CA LYS A 335 5.75 -9.44 23.09
C LYS A 335 6.95 -8.89 23.85
N GLU A 336 6.77 -7.73 24.44
CA GLU A 336 7.80 -7.15 25.33
C GLU A 336 7.97 -7.98 26.62
N PRO A 337 9.21 -8.09 27.14
CA PRO A 337 9.46 -8.78 28.39
C PRO A 337 8.68 -8.12 29.53
N ILE A 338 7.96 -8.91 30.31
CA ILE A 338 7.19 -8.46 31.46
C ILE A 338 8.01 -8.69 32.73
N SER A 339 7.90 -7.77 33.69
CA SER A 339 8.57 -7.96 34.98
C SER A 339 8.04 -9.23 35.68
N ASN A 340 8.93 -9.96 36.34
CA ASN A 340 8.57 -11.18 37.05
C ASN A 340 7.49 -10.95 38.11
N THR A 341 7.46 -9.80 38.73
CA THR A 341 6.44 -9.35 39.70
C THR A 341 5.05 -9.21 39.05
N GLU A 342 5.00 -8.68 37.83
CA GLU A 342 3.78 -8.50 37.07
C GLU A 342 3.23 -9.83 36.54
N ARG A 343 4.12 -10.75 36.19
CA ARG A 343 3.80 -12.10 35.76
C ARG A 343 3.20 -12.95 36.92
N LYS A 344 3.78 -12.84 38.10
CA LYS A 344 3.21 -13.50 39.32
C LYS A 344 1.82 -12.95 39.66
N LYS A 345 1.59 -11.64 39.52
CA LYS A 345 0.25 -11.04 39.72
C LYS A 345 -0.80 -11.54 38.73
N ARG A 346 -0.46 -11.72 37.44
CA ARG A 346 -1.41 -12.22 36.42
C ARG A 346 -1.78 -13.69 36.61
N ARG A 347 -0.94 -14.47 37.28
CA ARG A 347 -1.22 -15.90 37.58
C ARG A 347 -1.97 -16.12 38.90
N GLY A 348 -2.00 -15.12 39.75
CA GLY A 348 -2.74 -15.14 41.03
C GLY A 348 -4.18 -14.64 40.92
N GLN A 349 -4.60 -14.24 39.73
CA GLN A 349 -6.00 -13.92 39.38
C GLN A 349 -6.60 -15.05 38.54
#